data_cd4b06714f32efc16de121df5ef3da56
#
_entry.id   cd4b06714f32efc16de121df5ef3da56
#
_cell.length_a   1.000
_cell.length_b   1.000
_cell.length_c   1.000
_cell.angle_alpha   90.00
_cell.angle_beta   90.00
_cell.angle_gamma   90.00
#
_symmetry.space_group_name_H-M   'P 1'
#
loop_
_entity.id
_entity.type
_entity.pdbx_description
1 polymer ?
#
loop_
_entity_poly.entity_id
_entity_poly.type
_entity_poly.pdbx_seq_one_letter_code
_entity_poly.pdbx_strand_id
1 'polypeptide(L)'
;RLSQEQLLSQASDVEGDDLTASGLTVDGDATVTQNDDGSFTITPDENFNGDIDISFDISDGTNTVQASADLTVNPVNDLPVPQDQQFSVEEDGTLIFTDADLLTGATDIEGDNLTVEGITYEGTDGVLTDLGEGSYSFAPNENFNGDVSFSFDVSDGTDTVSANIDVSVTPENDPPVAGSTSYTVNEDNSITISDAQLLATSSDIEGDVSIDSVTYSGSDGVLEINGNGTYTFSPNENFSGEIALDVVVADEDGATDSTTAGINVLEVNDPPVAGPTSYTIDEDSVLTFSESQVLLNASDVEGDVELVGISYDGPEGIFSVNGDGTCSFAPNENFNGQVQLDVTIRDEDGAEVETVINVDVLPINDAPVSGDLAYNVNEDGSITLSQDQLLSQASDVEGEDLTASDLTVGGDATVVAND
;
A
#
# COMPACT_ATOMS: atom_id res chain seq x y z
N ARG A 1 42.10 68.15 34.06
CA ARG A 1 42.71 69.49 33.83
C ARG A 1 43.34 69.98 35.11
N LEU A 2 44.63 70.38 35.07
CA LEU A 2 45.41 70.92 36.18
C LEU A 2 45.69 72.36 35.92
N SER A 3 45.34 73.20 36.85
CA SER A 3 45.68 74.65 36.79
C SER A 3 47.06 74.95 37.35
N GLN A 4 47.63 76.11 36.99
CA GLN A 4 48.86 76.58 37.59
C GLN A 4 48.74 76.63 39.13
N GLU A 5 47.60 77.09 39.66
CA GLU A 5 47.36 77.15 41.10
C GLU A 5 47.41 75.78 41.78
N GLN A 6 46.88 74.74 41.13
CA GLN A 6 46.89 73.34 41.61
C GLN A 6 48.33 72.79 41.62
N LEU A 7 49.06 72.97 40.52
CA LEU A 7 50.48 72.53 40.40
C LEU A 7 51.40 73.20 41.39
N LEU A 8 51.16 74.47 41.67
CA LEU A 8 51.95 75.24 42.58
C LEU A 8 51.48 75.23 44.04
N SER A 9 50.39 74.52 44.35
CA SER A 9 49.72 74.54 45.67
C SER A 9 50.62 74.16 46.85
N GLN A 10 51.67 73.37 46.61
CA GLN A 10 52.63 72.94 47.62
C GLN A 10 54.04 73.61 47.42
N ALA A 11 54.18 74.53 46.45
CA ALA A 11 55.40 75.20 46.12
C ALA A 11 55.50 76.58 46.90
N SER A 12 56.66 76.93 47.30
CA SER A 12 56.91 78.22 47.90
C SER A 12 58.30 78.73 47.55
N ASP A 13 58.39 80.02 47.36
CA ASP A 13 59.68 80.71 47.21
C ASP A 13 60.00 81.48 48.49
N VAL A 14 61.31 81.52 48.94
CA VAL A 14 61.72 82.11 50.17
C VAL A 14 61.82 83.66 50.02
N GLU A 15 62.14 84.11 48.80
CA GLU A 15 62.25 85.52 48.44
C GLU A 15 60.92 86.16 48.10
N GLY A 16 59.91 85.31 47.86
CA GLY A 16 58.53 85.69 47.52
C GLY A 16 58.34 85.97 46.03
N ASP A 17 59.14 85.38 45.16
CA ASP A 17 59.04 85.52 43.72
C ASP A 17 57.82 84.71 43.16
N ASP A 18 57.24 85.19 42.05
CA ASP A 18 56.14 84.53 41.39
C ASP A 18 56.62 83.21 40.76
N LEU A 19 56.00 82.07 41.17
CA LEU A 19 56.32 80.77 40.65
C LEU A 19 55.44 80.44 39.40
N THR A 20 56.05 79.71 38.45
CA THR A 20 55.37 79.21 37.27
C THR A 20 55.65 77.71 37.09
N ALA A 21 54.63 76.93 36.77
CA ALA A 21 54.73 75.51 36.36
C ALA A 21 54.78 75.40 34.84
N SER A 22 55.69 74.58 34.31
CA SER A 22 55.95 74.38 32.88
C SER A 22 56.44 72.94 32.58
N GLY A 23 56.55 72.59 31.34
CA GLY A 23 57.16 71.32 30.89
C GLY A 23 56.51 70.04 31.42
N LEU A 24 55.22 70.10 31.70
CA LEU A 24 54.48 68.94 32.22
C LEU A 24 54.57 67.79 31.25
N THR A 25 54.98 66.66 31.74
CA THR A 25 55.04 65.36 31.05
C THR A 25 54.39 64.28 31.89
N VAL A 26 53.92 63.25 31.27
CA VAL A 26 53.43 62.02 31.92
C VAL A 26 54.26 60.83 31.43
N ASP A 27 54.43 59.84 32.27
CA ASP A 27 55.13 58.61 31.91
C ASP A 27 54.04 57.57 31.47
N GLY A 28 53.97 57.28 30.13
CA GLY A 28 53.09 56.29 29.55
C GLY A 28 51.69 56.79 29.26
N ASP A 29 50.79 56.00 29.32
CA ASP A 29 49.34 55.79 29.04
C ASP A 29 48.39 57.02 29.06
N ALA A 30 48.89 58.23 28.74
CA ALA A 30 48.12 59.46 28.60
C ALA A 30 48.82 60.51 27.69
N THR A 31 48.03 61.40 27.15
CA THR A 31 48.52 62.59 26.41
C THR A 31 48.34 63.85 27.23
N VAL A 32 49.28 64.74 27.07
CA VAL A 32 49.29 66.08 27.74
C VAL A 32 49.07 67.15 26.68
N THR A 33 48.20 68.12 26.95
CA THR A 33 48.02 69.31 26.14
C THR A 33 48.09 70.53 27.03
N GLN A 34 48.99 71.46 26.72
CA GLN A 34 49.03 72.77 27.39
C GLN A 34 47.94 73.66 26.75
N ASN A 35 47.17 74.32 27.60
CA ASN A 35 46.11 75.23 27.18
C ASN A 35 46.61 76.68 27.14
N ASP A 36 45.94 77.56 26.39
CA ASP A 36 46.28 78.96 26.23
C ASP A 36 46.29 79.75 27.56
N ASP A 37 45.57 79.28 28.57
CA ASP A 37 45.52 79.91 29.92
C ASP A 37 46.60 79.37 30.86
N GLY A 38 47.56 78.58 30.34
CA GLY A 38 48.67 78.01 31.10
C GLY A 38 48.30 76.74 31.90
N SER A 39 47.11 76.27 31.87
CA SER A 39 46.70 74.99 32.46
C SER A 39 47.06 73.78 31.55
N PHE A 40 47.05 72.59 32.08
CA PHE A 40 47.33 71.37 31.36
C PHE A 40 46.11 70.48 31.40
N THR A 41 45.75 69.86 30.25
CA THR A 41 44.76 68.78 30.15
C THR A 41 45.56 67.51 29.99
N ILE A 42 45.29 66.52 30.84
CA ILE A 42 45.78 65.16 30.74
C ILE A 42 44.59 64.34 30.28
N THR A 43 44.76 63.59 29.20
CA THR A 43 43.77 62.69 28.67
C THR A 43 44.38 61.29 28.73
N PRO A 44 43.86 60.37 29.59
CA PRO A 44 44.29 58.99 29.61
C PRO A 44 44.02 58.34 28.24
N ASP A 45 44.80 57.33 27.88
CA ASP A 45 44.60 56.54 26.75
C ASP A 45 43.23 55.73 26.91
N GLU A 46 42.66 55.33 25.82
CA GLU A 46 41.37 54.56 25.80
C GLU A 46 41.55 53.33 26.68
N ASN A 47 40.59 53.11 27.59
CA ASN A 47 40.51 51.96 28.50
C ASN A 47 41.66 51.82 29.49
N PHE A 48 42.51 52.90 29.69
CA PHE A 48 43.49 52.87 30.68
C PHE A 48 42.94 53.21 32.08
N ASN A 49 43.25 52.40 33.05
CA ASN A 49 42.99 52.61 34.45
C ASN A 49 44.30 52.32 35.23
N GLY A 50 44.52 53.04 36.30
CA GLY A 50 45.75 52.95 37.07
C GLY A 50 46.38 54.31 37.41
N ASP A 51 47.59 54.32 37.90
CA ASP A 51 48.31 55.54 38.30
C ASP A 51 49.16 56.05 37.13
N ILE A 52 49.10 57.35 36.90
CA ILE A 52 49.91 58.08 35.93
C ILE A 52 50.84 59.01 36.71
N ASP A 53 52.14 58.82 36.56
CA ASP A 53 53.19 59.72 37.16
C ASP A 53 53.31 60.98 36.32
N ILE A 54 53.09 62.10 36.93
CA ILE A 54 53.27 63.46 36.35
C ILE A 54 54.53 64.09 36.80
N SER A 55 55.37 64.56 35.87
CA SER A 55 56.53 65.33 36.13
C SER A 55 56.39 66.75 35.53
N PHE A 56 56.81 67.80 36.24
CA PHE A 56 56.74 69.16 35.74
C PHE A 56 57.82 69.99 36.38
N ASP A 57 58.16 71.09 35.74
CA ASP A 57 59.15 72.03 36.21
C ASP A 57 58.47 73.24 36.89
N ILE A 58 58.97 73.64 38.06
CA ILE A 58 58.60 74.87 38.77
C ILE A 58 59.76 75.87 38.69
N SER A 59 59.47 77.08 38.23
CA SER A 59 60.50 78.16 38.09
C SER A 59 60.04 79.42 38.78
N ASP A 60 61.01 80.12 39.46
CA ASP A 60 60.92 81.45 40.02
C ASP A 60 61.36 82.54 39.02
N GLY A 61 61.68 82.17 37.76
CA GLY A 61 62.19 83.01 36.71
C GLY A 61 63.71 83.05 36.65
N THR A 62 64.40 82.50 37.66
CA THR A 62 65.85 82.40 37.73
C THR A 62 66.36 80.99 37.84
N ASN A 63 65.69 80.18 38.65
CA ASN A 63 66.00 78.78 38.91
C ASN A 63 64.80 77.92 38.54
N THR A 64 65.05 76.62 38.28
CA THR A 64 64.00 75.64 37.99
C THR A 64 64.23 74.39 38.82
N VAL A 65 63.16 73.87 39.42
CA VAL A 65 63.14 72.57 40.12
C VAL A 65 62.09 71.67 39.53
N GLN A 66 62.41 70.40 39.45
CA GLN A 66 61.40 69.37 38.99
C GLN A 66 60.52 68.97 40.18
N ALA A 67 59.24 68.87 39.93
CA ALA A 67 58.24 68.38 40.86
C ALA A 67 57.46 67.20 40.20
N SER A 68 56.78 66.41 41.00
CA SER A 68 55.97 65.34 40.57
C SER A 68 54.54 65.34 41.21
N ALA A 69 53.62 64.75 40.58
CA ALA A 69 52.28 64.50 41.10
C ALA A 69 51.76 63.18 40.53
N ASP A 70 50.92 62.51 41.26
CA ASP A 70 50.27 61.24 40.83
C ASP A 70 48.82 61.55 40.42
N LEU A 71 48.36 60.93 39.32
CA LEU A 71 47.00 60.96 38.87
C LEU A 71 46.45 59.52 38.81
N THR A 72 45.52 59.19 39.68
CA THR A 72 44.84 57.92 39.64
C THR A 72 43.67 58.04 38.69
N VAL A 73 43.65 57.17 37.66
CA VAL A 73 42.55 56.97 36.75
C VAL A 73 41.74 55.80 37.27
N ASN A 74 40.54 56.10 37.67
CA ASN A 74 39.60 55.01 38.15
C ASN A 74 39.04 54.22 36.97
N PRO A 75 38.91 52.90 37.13
CA PRO A 75 38.22 52.08 36.12
C PRO A 75 36.77 52.53 35.95
N VAL A 76 36.28 52.46 34.73
CA VAL A 76 34.86 52.60 34.34
C VAL A 76 34.54 51.39 33.59
N ASN A 77 33.39 50.75 33.87
CA ASN A 77 32.94 49.53 33.19
C ASN A 77 32.67 49.81 31.70
N ASP A 78 33.32 49.06 30.86
CA ASP A 78 33.01 48.98 29.43
C ASP A 78 32.00 47.84 29.19
N LEU A 79 31.27 47.87 28.07
CA LEU A 79 30.28 46.85 27.75
C LEU A 79 30.95 45.53 27.34
N PRO A 80 30.40 44.38 27.72
CA PRO A 80 30.88 43.10 27.22
C PRO A 80 30.69 43.00 25.70
N VAL A 81 31.58 42.30 25.03
CA VAL A 81 31.55 42.09 23.57
C VAL A 81 31.26 40.63 23.28
N PRO A 82 29.99 40.26 23.17
CA PRO A 82 29.61 38.91 22.79
C PRO A 82 29.88 38.64 21.30
N GLN A 83 29.83 37.37 20.90
CA GLN A 83 29.91 36.95 19.51
C GLN A 83 28.62 36.18 19.15
N ASP A 84 28.13 36.37 17.94
CA ASP A 84 27.04 35.54 17.40
C ASP A 84 27.51 34.10 17.28
N GLN A 85 26.64 33.15 17.64
CA GLN A 85 26.92 31.72 17.61
C GLN A 85 26.15 31.04 16.45
N GLN A 86 26.76 30.00 15.89
CA GLN A 86 26.17 29.22 14.81
C GLN A 86 26.17 27.74 15.17
N PHE A 87 25.01 27.10 15.02
CA PHE A 87 24.81 25.66 15.23
C PHE A 87 24.12 25.06 14.05
N SER A 88 24.14 23.71 13.98
CA SER A 88 23.34 22.94 13.06
C SER A 88 22.75 21.74 13.78
N VAL A 89 21.57 21.33 13.32
CA VAL A 89 20.86 20.13 13.79
C VAL A 89 20.10 19.56 12.59
N GLU A 90 19.96 18.25 12.52
CA GLU A 90 19.06 17.59 11.57
C GLU A 90 17.60 17.83 12.00
N GLU A 91 16.68 17.96 11.04
CA GLU A 91 15.26 17.96 11.39
C GLU A 91 14.94 16.67 12.18
N ASP A 92 13.90 16.71 13.01
CA ASP A 92 13.57 15.66 13.98
C ASP A 92 14.65 15.34 15.00
N GLY A 93 15.82 16.02 14.92
CA GLY A 93 16.89 15.97 15.90
C GLY A 93 16.66 16.90 17.09
N THR A 94 17.61 16.90 18.02
CA THR A 94 17.63 17.85 19.14
C THR A 94 19.01 18.42 19.30
N LEU A 95 19.13 19.76 19.16
CA LEU A 95 20.34 20.49 19.46
C LEU A 95 20.43 20.68 20.98
N ILE A 96 21.60 20.39 21.57
CA ILE A 96 21.92 20.71 22.95
C ILE A 96 23.13 21.65 22.94
N PHE A 97 23.08 22.76 23.68
CA PHE A 97 24.16 23.71 23.83
C PHE A 97 24.18 24.31 25.25
N THR A 98 25.25 24.94 25.62
CA THR A 98 25.51 25.41 26.98
C THR A 98 25.94 26.89 27.02
N ASP A 99 25.86 27.50 28.21
CA ASP A 99 26.42 28.85 28.44
C ASP A 99 27.87 28.95 27.95
N ALA A 100 28.68 27.91 28.14
CA ALA A 100 30.07 27.87 27.70
C ALA A 100 30.21 27.95 26.16
N ASP A 101 29.27 27.33 25.44
CA ASP A 101 29.23 27.42 23.98
C ASP A 101 28.84 28.82 23.53
N LEU A 102 27.88 29.45 24.22
CA LEU A 102 27.40 30.81 23.92
C LEU A 102 28.45 31.90 24.23
N LEU A 103 29.25 31.71 25.27
CA LEU A 103 30.32 32.62 25.65
C LEU A 103 31.61 32.44 24.83
N THR A 104 31.61 31.50 23.87
CA THR A 104 32.77 31.28 23.00
C THR A 104 33.08 32.53 22.19
N GLY A 105 34.30 33.08 22.36
CA GLY A 105 34.76 34.30 21.69
C GLY A 105 34.26 35.60 22.30
N ALA A 106 33.40 35.56 23.32
CA ALA A 106 33.01 36.76 24.06
C ALA A 106 34.21 37.32 24.87
N THR A 107 34.32 38.62 24.94
CA THR A 107 35.39 39.31 25.65
C THR A 107 34.84 40.48 26.44
N ASP A 108 35.55 40.77 27.52
CA ASP A 108 35.40 41.98 28.31
C ASP A 108 36.77 42.65 28.46
N ILE A 109 36.80 43.98 28.40
CA ILE A 109 38.07 44.70 28.38
C ILE A 109 38.74 44.82 29.78
N GLU A 110 37.87 44.84 30.80
CA GLU A 110 38.34 44.81 32.21
C GLU A 110 38.68 43.39 32.63
N GLY A 111 38.27 42.39 31.85
CA GLY A 111 38.45 40.97 32.15
C GLY A 111 37.43 40.44 33.15
N ASP A 112 36.29 41.08 33.21
CA ASP A 112 35.20 40.67 34.09
C ASP A 112 34.63 39.28 33.68
N ASN A 113 34.02 38.60 34.62
CA ASN A 113 33.50 37.29 34.40
C ASN A 113 32.15 37.36 33.69
N LEU A 114 32.11 36.94 32.43
CA LEU A 114 30.91 36.96 31.60
C LEU A 114 29.93 35.82 31.95
N THR A 115 28.64 36.14 31.95
CA THR A 115 27.55 35.21 32.21
C THR A 115 26.44 35.37 31.16
N VAL A 116 25.72 34.28 30.84
CA VAL A 116 24.50 34.31 30.03
C VAL A 116 23.33 34.61 30.95
N GLU A 117 22.56 35.66 30.68
CA GLU A 117 21.41 36.05 31.51
C GLU A 117 20.06 35.64 30.97
N GLY A 118 19.95 35.19 29.70
CA GLY A 118 18.72 34.71 29.13
C GLY A 118 18.86 34.37 27.67
N ILE A 119 18.01 33.46 27.23
CA ILE A 119 17.84 33.14 25.80
C ILE A 119 16.38 33.32 25.44
N THR A 120 16.12 34.00 24.34
CA THR A 120 14.75 34.27 23.86
C THR A 120 14.58 33.72 22.45
N TYR A 121 13.52 32.93 22.27
CA TYR A 121 13.03 32.42 20.98
C TYR A 121 11.60 32.89 20.78
N GLU A 122 11.34 33.64 19.73
CA GLU A 122 10.00 34.16 19.37
C GLU A 122 9.40 33.42 18.16
N GLY A 123 10.14 32.44 17.59
CA GLY A 123 9.68 31.65 16.45
C GLY A 123 8.66 30.58 16.84
N THR A 124 8.13 29.94 15.81
CA THR A 124 7.14 28.84 15.94
C THR A 124 7.63 27.52 15.37
N ASP A 125 8.86 27.49 14.87
CA ASP A 125 9.41 26.38 14.07
C ASP A 125 10.10 25.31 14.91
N GLY A 126 9.95 25.40 16.23
CA GLY A 126 10.49 24.44 17.19
C GLY A 126 10.25 24.88 18.64
N VAL A 127 10.82 24.13 19.57
CA VAL A 127 10.70 24.37 21.01
C VAL A 127 12.08 24.50 21.63
N LEU A 128 12.37 25.71 22.19
CA LEU A 128 13.52 25.94 23.05
C LEU A 128 13.16 25.60 24.50
N THR A 129 13.99 24.80 25.16
CA THR A 129 13.80 24.39 26.55
C THR A 129 15.07 24.68 27.35
N ASP A 130 14.91 25.37 28.49
CA ASP A 130 15.96 25.52 29.49
C ASP A 130 16.00 24.24 30.35
N LEU A 131 17.14 23.55 30.31
CA LEU A 131 17.37 22.30 31.06
C LEU A 131 17.90 22.56 32.46
N GLY A 132 18.24 23.82 32.75
CA GLY A 132 18.91 24.25 34.00
C GLY A 132 20.43 24.08 33.93
N GLU A 133 21.11 24.65 34.95
CA GLU A 133 22.58 24.60 35.08
C GLU A 133 23.34 25.12 33.82
N GLY A 134 22.78 26.11 33.12
CA GLY A 134 23.38 26.69 31.92
C GLY A 134 23.39 25.74 30.71
N SER A 135 22.39 24.88 30.61
CA SER A 135 22.20 23.97 29.47
C SER A 135 20.82 24.18 28.85
N TYR A 136 20.77 24.12 27.54
CA TYR A 136 19.57 24.38 26.75
C TYR A 136 19.40 23.31 25.66
N SER A 137 18.15 23.05 25.26
CA SER A 137 17.86 22.23 24.11
C SER A 137 16.90 22.94 23.17
N PHE A 138 17.13 22.79 21.88
CA PHE A 138 16.20 23.18 20.83
C PHE A 138 15.81 21.94 20.01
N ALA A 139 14.50 21.67 19.93
CA ALA A 139 13.93 20.65 19.09
C ALA A 139 13.12 21.36 17.99
N PRO A 140 13.49 21.24 16.71
CA PRO A 140 12.66 21.69 15.60
C PRO A 140 11.28 21.02 15.65
N ASN A 141 10.29 21.61 14.99
CA ASN A 141 9.05 20.90 14.73
C ASN A 141 9.32 19.74 13.78
N GLU A 142 8.48 18.72 13.84
CA GLU A 142 8.53 17.57 12.95
C GLU A 142 8.60 18.00 11.48
N ASN A 143 9.59 17.46 10.75
CA ASN A 143 9.85 17.75 9.33
C ASN A 143 10.10 19.23 9.00
N PHE A 144 10.55 20.03 9.96
CA PHE A 144 10.94 21.40 9.69
C PHE A 144 12.42 21.48 9.36
N ASN A 145 12.75 21.94 8.18
CA ASN A 145 14.11 22.31 7.77
C ASN A 145 14.15 23.79 7.38
N GLY A 146 15.30 24.45 7.66
CA GLY A 146 15.49 25.87 7.43
C GLY A 146 16.31 26.54 8.54
N ASP A 147 16.41 27.88 8.49
CA ASP A 147 17.18 28.65 9.46
C ASP A 147 16.27 29.19 10.57
N VAL A 148 16.73 29.02 11.80
CA VAL A 148 16.10 29.53 13.03
C VAL A 148 17.06 30.43 13.77
N SER A 149 16.58 31.54 14.32
CA SER A 149 17.42 32.45 15.09
C SER A 149 16.84 32.72 16.48
N PHE A 150 17.71 32.71 17.48
CA PHE A 150 17.43 33.12 18.87
C PHE A 150 18.24 34.36 19.21
N SER A 151 17.89 35.05 20.30
CA SER A 151 18.75 36.04 20.94
C SER A 151 19.15 35.57 22.33
N PHE A 152 20.34 35.93 22.76
CA PHE A 152 20.81 35.72 24.12
C PHE A 152 21.52 36.96 24.64
N ASP A 153 21.51 37.14 25.95
CA ASP A 153 22.09 38.27 26.62
C ASP A 153 23.35 37.84 27.39
N VAL A 154 24.43 38.62 27.24
CA VAL A 154 25.70 38.42 27.95
C VAL A 154 25.92 39.59 28.91
N SER A 155 26.15 39.30 30.18
CA SER A 155 26.42 40.28 31.23
C SER A 155 27.83 40.13 31.79
N ASP A 156 28.49 41.27 32.07
CA ASP A 156 29.72 41.36 32.83
C ASP A 156 29.47 41.53 34.36
N GLY A 157 28.18 41.57 34.76
CA GLY A 157 27.71 41.80 36.13
C GLY A 157 27.30 43.25 36.41
N THR A 158 27.52 44.17 35.46
CA THR A 158 27.18 45.60 35.52
C THR A 158 26.27 45.99 34.35
N ASP A 159 26.66 45.64 33.15
CA ASP A 159 25.99 45.93 31.89
C ASP A 159 25.69 44.63 31.12
N THR A 160 24.78 44.72 30.15
CA THR A 160 24.32 43.57 29.38
C THR A 160 24.23 43.90 27.88
N VAL A 161 24.71 43.00 27.02
CA VAL A 161 24.67 43.13 25.57
C VAL A 161 24.09 41.85 24.95
N SER A 162 23.18 42.03 24.00
CA SER A 162 22.57 40.92 23.28
C SER A 162 23.38 40.47 22.06
N ALA A 163 23.37 39.18 21.77
CA ALA A 163 23.88 38.54 20.55
C ALA A 163 22.88 37.51 20.00
N ASN A 164 23.19 36.98 18.84
CA ASN A 164 22.30 36.01 18.15
C ASN A 164 22.89 34.60 18.18
N ILE A 165 21.97 33.63 18.12
CA ILE A 165 22.23 32.23 17.85
C ILE A 165 21.51 31.90 16.54
N ASP A 166 22.24 31.56 15.50
CA ASP A 166 21.72 31.08 14.25
C ASP A 166 21.84 29.58 14.21
N VAL A 167 20.71 28.88 14.01
CA VAL A 167 20.65 27.44 13.93
C VAL A 167 20.17 27.04 12.52
N SER A 168 20.99 26.30 11.79
CA SER A 168 20.60 25.71 10.52
C SER A 168 20.06 24.32 10.78
N VAL A 169 18.75 24.13 10.52
CA VAL A 169 18.09 22.82 10.56
C VAL A 169 18.21 22.21 9.17
N THR A 170 18.95 21.10 9.09
CA THR A 170 19.22 20.42 7.83
C THR A 170 18.18 19.35 7.55
N PRO A 171 17.74 19.19 6.31
CA PRO A 171 16.81 18.12 5.97
C PRO A 171 17.44 16.75 6.17
N GLU A 172 16.63 15.79 6.59
CA GLU A 172 16.89 14.35 6.61
C GLU A 172 15.73 13.65 5.89
N ASN A 173 16.03 12.62 5.11
CA ASN A 173 14.99 11.93 4.34
C ASN A 173 14.05 11.13 5.24
N ASP A 174 12.75 11.40 5.16
CA ASP A 174 11.69 10.61 5.77
C ASP A 174 11.26 9.48 4.84
N PRO A 175 10.90 8.30 5.36
CA PRO A 175 10.34 7.25 4.52
C PRO A 175 8.95 7.61 3.99
N PRO A 176 8.59 7.17 2.78
CA PRO A 176 7.25 7.39 2.25
C PRO A 176 6.19 6.71 3.11
N VAL A 177 4.97 7.22 3.07
CA VAL A 177 3.79 6.60 3.69
C VAL A 177 3.00 5.85 2.64
N ALA A 178 3.00 4.53 2.71
CA ALA A 178 2.28 3.65 1.79
C ALA A 178 0.80 3.52 2.16
N GLY A 179 -0.08 3.99 1.29
CA GLY A 179 -1.52 3.87 1.45
C GLY A 179 -2.09 2.62 0.76
N SER A 180 -3.09 1.97 1.37
CA SER A 180 -3.76 0.82 0.77
C SER A 180 -4.79 1.23 -0.29
N THR A 181 -4.95 0.39 -1.32
CA THR A 181 -5.94 0.56 -2.37
C THR A 181 -6.82 -0.68 -2.51
N SER A 182 -7.98 -0.55 -3.13
CA SER A 182 -8.87 -1.68 -3.38
C SER A 182 -9.54 -1.59 -4.74
N TYR A 183 -9.74 -2.75 -5.37
CA TYR A 183 -10.28 -2.92 -6.71
C TYR A 183 -11.31 -4.04 -6.72
N THR A 184 -12.06 -4.12 -7.82
CA THR A 184 -13.05 -5.18 -8.05
C THR A 184 -12.90 -5.71 -9.46
N VAL A 185 -13.05 -7.01 -9.62
CA VAL A 185 -13.08 -7.69 -10.91
C VAL A 185 -14.06 -8.85 -10.79
N ASN A 186 -14.75 -9.21 -11.87
CA ASN A 186 -15.51 -10.45 -11.92
C ASN A 186 -14.53 -11.62 -12.09
N GLU A 187 -14.88 -12.78 -11.55
CA GLU A 187 -14.13 -14.01 -11.84
C GLU A 187 -14.04 -14.25 -13.36
N ASP A 188 -13.11 -15.09 -13.79
CA ASP A 188 -12.79 -15.36 -15.18
C ASP A 188 -12.32 -14.16 -16.01
N ASN A 189 -12.24 -12.97 -15.39
CA ASN A 189 -11.66 -11.79 -16.01
C ASN A 189 -10.39 -11.38 -15.29
N SER A 190 -9.50 -10.75 -16.04
CA SER A 190 -8.29 -10.13 -15.48
C SER A 190 -8.50 -8.64 -15.20
N ILE A 191 -7.77 -8.12 -14.22
CA ILE A 191 -7.70 -6.69 -13.93
C ILE A 191 -6.29 -6.18 -14.16
N THR A 192 -6.18 -5.01 -14.80
CA THR A 192 -4.90 -4.32 -14.97
C THR A 192 -4.89 -3.03 -14.17
N ILE A 193 -3.89 -2.89 -13.28
CA ILE A 193 -3.72 -1.79 -12.35
C ILE A 193 -2.42 -1.06 -12.71
N SER A 194 -2.43 0.26 -12.74
CA SER A 194 -1.24 1.09 -13.03
C SER A 194 -0.53 1.55 -11.75
N ASP A 195 0.76 1.94 -11.86
CA ASP A 195 1.51 2.59 -10.78
C ASP A 195 0.71 3.75 -10.16
N ALA A 196 0.15 4.62 -10.98
CA ALA A 196 -0.62 5.77 -10.52
C ALA A 196 -1.88 5.39 -9.70
N GLN A 197 -2.47 4.23 -9.97
CA GLN A 197 -3.60 3.72 -9.19
C GLN A 197 -3.14 3.13 -7.86
N LEU A 198 -2.02 2.40 -7.85
CA LEU A 198 -1.44 1.84 -6.62
C LEU A 198 -0.93 2.93 -5.68
N LEU A 199 -0.39 4.04 -6.24
CA LEU A 199 0.13 5.18 -5.49
C LEU A 199 -0.93 6.20 -5.07
N ALA A 200 -2.20 6.01 -5.45
CA ALA A 200 -3.25 7.03 -5.27
C ALA A 200 -3.47 7.48 -3.82
N THR A 201 -3.05 6.70 -2.85
CA THR A 201 -3.19 6.95 -1.41
C THR A 201 -1.84 6.98 -0.67
N SER A 202 -0.75 6.88 -1.40
CA SER A 202 0.61 6.99 -0.88
C SER A 202 1.11 8.42 -0.99
N SER A 203 2.00 8.82 -0.10
CA SER A 203 2.58 10.17 -0.09
C SER A 203 3.97 10.14 0.54
N ASP A 204 4.74 11.14 0.21
CA ASP A 204 6.02 11.45 0.81
C ASP A 204 6.05 12.94 1.15
N ILE A 205 6.78 13.33 2.19
CA ILE A 205 6.81 14.71 2.64
C ILE A 205 7.82 15.55 1.85
N GLU A 206 8.90 14.92 1.36
CA GLU A 206 9.96 15.57 0.63
C GLU A 206 9.76 15.51 -0.88
N GLY A 207 8.99 14.54 -1.40
CA GLY A 207 8.95 14.36 -2.85
C GLY A 207 7.91 13.40 -3.40
N ASP A 208 8.25 12.87 -4.53
CA ASP A 208 7.43 11.91 -5.25
C ASP A 208 7.68 10.47 -4.76
N VAL A 209 6.64 9.66 -4.75
CA VAL A 209 6.72 8.22 -4.47
C VAL A 209 6.67 7.41 -5.75
N SER A 210 7.35 6.29 -5.76
CA SER A 210 7.38 5.33 -6.87
C SER A 210 7.07 3.92 -6.37
N ILE A 211 6.68 3.03 -7.28
CA ILE A 211 6.55 1.60 -6.97
C ILE A 211 7.92 0.94 -7.04
N ASP A 212 8.39 0.40 -5.93
CA ASP A 212 9.58 -0.45 -5.89
C ASP A 212 9.26 -1.88 -6.35
N SER A 213 8.20 -2.48 -5.78
CA SER A 213 7.77 -3.81 -6.16
C SER A 213 6.29 -4.07 -5.91
N VAL A 214 5.71 -4.95 -6.74
CA VAL A 214 4.38 -5.53 -6.52
C VAL A 214 4.51 -7.04 -6.61
N THR A 215 4.05 -7.77 -5.57
CA THR A 215 4.16 -9.22 -5.52
C THR A 215 2.85 -9.87 -5.07
N TYR A 216 2.68 -11.11 -5.45
CA TYR A 216 1.58 -11.97 -5.01
C TYR A 216 2.14 -13.33 -4.61
N SER A 217 1.87 -13.77 -3.40
CA SER A 217 2.36 -15.05 -2.84
C SER A 217 1.29 -16.12 -2.71
N GLY A 218 0.02 -15.79 -3.05
CA GLY A 218 -1.10 -16.72 -3.00
C GLY A 218 -1.12 -17.71 -4.18
N SER A 219 -2.15 -18.57 -4.19
CA SER A 219 -2.35 -19.62 -5.21
C SER A 219 -3.61 -19.39 -6.07
N ASP A 220 -4.39 -18.35 -5.78
CA ASP A 220 -5.74 -18.18 -6.32
C ASP A 220 -5.77 -17.36 -7.62
N GLY A 221 -4.60 -17.13 -8.20
CA GLY A 221 -4.42 -16.42 -9.46
C GLY A 221 -2.95 -16.19 -9.81
N VAL A 222 -2.73 -15.42 -10.87
CA VAL A 222 -1.40 -15.09 -11.38
C VAL A 222 -1.27 -13.58 -11.54
N LEU A 223 -0.19 -13.01 -10.98
CA LEU A 223 0.22 -11.62 -11.20
C LEU A 223 1.26 -11.56 -12.33
N GLU A 224 1.00 -10.75 -13.35
CA GLU A 224 1.94 -10.42 -14.43
C GLU A 224 2.38 -8.95 -14.32
N ILE A 225 3.70 -8.72 -14.34
CA ILE A 225 4.31 -7.40 -14.38
C ILE A 225 4.55 -7.02 -15.84
N ASN A 226 3.82 -6.05 -16.38
CA ASN A 226 3.82 -5.73 -17.81
C ASN A 226 5.04 -4.89 -18.28
N GLY A 227 5.88 -4.40 -17.34
CA GLY A 227 7.10 -3.62 -17.63
C GLY A 227 6.87 -2.20 -18.16
N ASN A 228 5.63 -1.72 -18.18
CA ASN A 228 5.23 -0.37 -18.59
C ASN A 228 4.55 0.42 -17.48
N GLY A 229 4.78 0.06 -16.20
CA GLY A 229 4.11 0.64 -15.06
C GLY A 229 2.68 0.14 -14.87
N THR A 230 2.38 -1.07 -15.33
CA THR A 230 1.10 -1.73 -15.08
C THR A 230 1.29 -3.19 -14.65
N TYR A 231 0.32 -3.69 -13.90
CA TYR A 231 0.27 -5.04 -13.34
C TYR A 231 -1.06 -5.67 -13.69
N THR A 232 -1.03 -6.87 -14.25
CA THR A 232 -2.25 -7.61 -14.57
C THR A 232 -2.39 -8.78 -13.60
N PHE A 233 -3.49 -8.82 -12.86
CA PHE A 233 -3.87 -9.95 -12.04
C PHE A 233 -4.97 -10.74 -12.75
N SER A 234 -4.78 -12.04 -12.89
CA SER A 234 -5.75 -12.97 -13.44
C SER A 234 -6.10 -14.00 -12.36
N PRO A 235 -7.30 -13.95 -11.80
CA PRO A 235 -7.79 -15.00 -10.91
C PRO A 235 -7.74 -16.37 -11.59
N ASN A 236 -7.71 -17.45 -10.82
CA ASN A 236 -7.96 -18.78 -11.34
C ASN A 236 -9.42 -18.87 -11.82
N GLU A 237 -9.66 -19.80 -12.75
CA GLU A 237 -11.02 -20.11 -13.25
C GLU A 237 -11.97 -20.39 -12.06
N ASN A 238 -13.14 -19.75 -12.06
CA ASN A 238 -14.19 -19.90 -11.05
C ASN A 238 -13.72 -19.55 -9.61
N PHE A 239 -12.73 -18.69 -9.46
CA PHE A 239 -12.32 -18.20 -8.15
C PHE A 239 -13.06 -16.91 -7.82
N SER A 240 -13.86 -16.91 -6.77
CA SER A 240 -14.44 -15.72 -6.12
C SER A 240 -13.86 -15.53 -4.72
N GLY A 241 -13.63 -14.28 -4.31
CA GLY A 241 -13.06 -13.96 -3.00
C GLY A 241 -12.10 -12.78 -3.00
N GLU A 242 -11.40 -12.62 -1.90
CA GLU A 242 -10.46 -11.50 -1.74
C GLU A 242 -9.02 -11.92 -1.99
N ILE A 243 -8.33 -11.12 -2.78
CA ILE A 243 -6.89 -11.20 -3.09
C ILE A 243 -6.20 -9.98 -2.49
N ALA A 244 -5.01 -10.15 -1.97
CA ALA A 244 -4.13 -9.06 -1.55
C ALA A 244 -2.81 -9.15 -2.30
N LEU A 245 -2.46 -8.08 -3.02
CA LEU A 245 -1.14 -7.89 -3.59
C LEU A 245 -0.28 -7.14 -2.58
N ASP A 246 0.95 -7.60 -2.33
CA ASP A 246 1.93 -6.87 -1.53
C ASP A 246 2.56 -5.77 -2.40
N VAL A 247 2.52 -4.53 -1.94
CA VAL A 247 3.03 -3.36 -2.65
C VAL A 247 4.10 -2.70 -1.78
N VAL A 248 5.28 -2.48 -2.33
CA VAL A 248 6.35 -1.69 -1.72
C VAL A 248 6.52 -0.42 -2.52
N VAL A 249 6.49 0.71 -1.82
CA VAL A 249 6.75 2.02 -2.40
C VAL A 249 8.12 2.52 -1.96
N ALA A 250 8.74 3.35 -2.76
CA ALA A 250 10.02 3.99 -2.47
C ALA A 250 9.95 5.49 -2.79
N ASP A 251 10.70 6.29 -2.03
CA ASP A 251 11.01 7.68 -2.32
C ASP A 251 12.18 7.81 -3.31
N GLU A 252 12.63 9.04 -3.58
CA GLU A 252 13.77 9.31 -4.47
C GLU A 252 15.13 8.93 -3.85
N ASP A 253 15.24 8.90 -2.52
CA ASP A 253 16.46 8.58 -1.77
C ASP A 253 16.59 7.08 -1.44
N GLY A 254 15.55 6.29 -1.72
CA GLY A 254 15.52 4.84 -1.62
C GLY A 254 15.02 4.30 -0.28
N ALA A 255 14.42 5.14 0.58
CA ALA A 255 13.67 4.64 1.72
C ALA A 255 12.33 4.05 1.24
N THR A 256 11.82 3.07 1.95
CA THR A 256 10.66 2.28 1.50
C THR A 256 9.64 2.07 2.61
N ASP A 257 8.37 1.98 2.20
CA ASP A 257 7.28 1.50 3.05
C ASP A 257 6.43 0.49 2.28
N SER A 258 5.62 -0.29 2.98
CA SER A 258 4.86 -1.39 2.39
C SER A 258 3.38 -1.33 2.75
N THR A 259 2.55 -1.71 1.80
CA THR A 259 1.10 -1.77 1.94
C THR A 259 0.52 -2.91 1.13
N THR A 260 -0.80 -2.98 1.05
CA THR A 260 -1.50 -3.95 0.21
C THR A 260 -2.48 -3.28 -0.74
N ALA A 261 -2.60 -3.86 -1.94
CA ALA A 261 -3.68 -3.57 -2.87
C ALA A 261 -4.66 -4.76 -2.87
N GLY A 262 -5.86 -4.54 -2.34
CA GLY A 262 -6.92 -5.53 -2.30
C GLY A 262 -7.62 -5.67 -3.65
N ILE A 263 -7.93 -6.90 -4.08
CA ILE A 263 -8.78 -7.17 -5.24
C ILE A 263 -9.92 -8.07 -4.78
N ASN A 264 -11.14 -7.56 -4.83
CA ASN A 264 -12.34 -8.35 -4.59
C ASN A 264 -12.80 -8.96 -5.91
N VAL A 265 -12.67 -10.29 -6.03
CA VAL A 265 -13.13 -11.06 -7.17
C VAL A 265 -14.59 -11.46 -6.93
N LEU A 266 -15.47 -10.93 -7.76
CA LEU A 266 -16.89 -11.15 -7.66
C LEU A 266 -17.28 -12.42 -8.41
N GLU A 267 -18.13 -13.21 -7.78
CA GLU A 267 -18.76 -14.37 -8.37
C GLU A 267 -19.67 -13.96 -9.55
N VAL A 268 -19.64 -14.73 -10.61
CA VAL A 268 -20.50 -14.61 -11.78
C VAL A 268 -21.01 -16.00 -12.09
N ASN A 269 -22.30 -16.14 -12.21
CA ASN A 269 -22.92 -17.45 -12.51
C ASN A 269 -22.38 -18.05 -13.81
N ASP A 270 -21.86 -19.26 -13.72
CA ASP A 270 -21.53 -20.11 -14.86
C ASP A 270 -22.74 -21.00 -15.24
N PRO A 271 -22.94 -21.34 -16.49
CA PRO A 271 -24.00 -22.28 -16.85
C PRO A 271 -23.64 -23.72 -16.45
N PRO A 272 -24.60 -24.54 -16.06
CA PRO A 272 -24.38 -25.93 -15.66
C PRO A 272 -23.76 -26.75 -16.78
N VAL A 273 -22.98 -27.75 -16.43
CA VAL A 273 -22.40 -28.72 -17.37
C VAL A 273 -23.17 -30.04 -17.27
N ALA A 274 -23.64 -30.57 -18.41
CA ALA A 274 -24.35 -31.82 -18.43
C ALA A 274 -23.87 -32.76 -19.56
N GLY A 275 -23.59 -34.00 -19.21
CA GLY A 275 -23.32 -35.07 -20.17
C GLY A 275 -24.54 -35.94 -20.49
N PRO A 276 -24.53 -36.67 -21.62
CA PRO A 276 -25.62 -37.56 -21.98
C PRO A 276 -25.72 -38.74 -21.01
N THR A 277 -26.97 -39.18 -20.76
CA THR A 277 -27.26 -40.42 -20.03
C THR A 277 -27.67 -41.48 -21.04
N SER A 278 -27.34 -42.74 -20.79
CA SER A 278 -27.63 -43.84 -21.70
C SER A 278 -28.29 -45.02 -20.98
N TYR A 279 -29.30 -45.56 -21.60
CA TYR A 279 -30.04 -46.80 -21.17
C TYR A 279 -30.11 -47.80 -22.29
N THR A 280 -30.20 -49.07 -21.90
CA THR A 280 -30.47 -50.19 -22.83
C THR A 280 -31.66 -50.94 -22.29
N ILE A 281 -32.62 -51.20 -23.14
CA ILE A 281 -33.82 -51.97 -22.83
C ILE A 281 -34.14 -52.94 -23.97
N ASP A 282 -34.87 -53.96 -23.68
CA ASP A 282 -35.47 -54.89 -24.71
C ASP A 282 -36.69 -54.20 -25.31
N GLU A 283 -36.98 -54.46 -26.59
CA GLU A 283 -38.25 -54.03 -27.17
C GLU A 283 -39.45 -54.64 -26.38
N ASP A 284 -40.62 -54.03 -26.46
CA ASP A 284 -41.80 -54.33 -25.67
C ASP A 284 -41.66 -54.15 -24.14
N SER A 285 -40.49 -53.62 -23.68
CA SER A 285 -40.25 -53.26 -22.29
C SER A 285 -40.45 -51.78 -22.09
N VAL A 286 -40.76 -51.39 -20.85
CA VAL A 286 -40.86 -49.96 -20.46
C VAL A 286 -39.62 -49.55 -19.65
N LEU A 287 -38.88 -48.59 -20.16
CA LEU A 287 -37.84 -47.91 -19.38
C LEU A 287 -38.48 -47.02 -18.31
N THR A 288 -38.04 -47.13 -17.09
CA THR A 288 -38.41 -46.19 -16.00
C THR A 288 -37.15 -45.66 -15.32
N PHE A 289 -37.06 -44.35 -15.14
CA PHE A 289 -35.92 -43.69 -14.51
C PHE A 289 -36.37 -42.49 -13.69
N SER A 290 -35.53 -42.09 -12.72
CA SER A 290 -35.77 -40.95 -11.85
C SER A 290 -34.98 -39.73 -12.31
N GLU A 291 -35.39 -38.53 -11.88
CA GLU A 291 -34.66 -37.27 -12.04
C GLU A 291 -33.21 -37.41 -11.57
N SER A 292 -32.99 -37.96 -10.37
CA SER A 292 -31.65 -38.13 -9.81
C SER A 292 -30.71 -39.00 -10.67
N GLN A 293 -31.28 -39.92 -11.50
CA GLN A 293 -30.47 -40.69 -12.43
C GLN A 293 -30.07 -39.89 -13.67
N VAL A 294 -30.89 -38.94 -14.10
CA VAL A 294 -30.59 -38.02 -15.20
C VAL A 294 -29.52 -37.04 -14.78
N LEU A 295 -29.60 -36.50 -13.56
CA LEU A 295 -28.69 -35.51 -13.01
C LEU A 295 -27.32 -36.07 -12.57
N LEU A 296 -27.10 -37.41 -12.63
CA LEU A 296 -25.81 -38.01 -12.28
C LEU A 296 -24.62 -37.50 -13.10
N ASN A 297 -24.86 -37.06 -14.33
CA ASN A 297 -23.87 -36.57 -15.26
C ASN A 297 -23.95 -35.03 -15.42
N ALA A 298 -24.63 -34.37 -14.51
CA ALA A 298 -24.75 -32.91 -14.47
C ALA A 298 -24.12 -32.34 -13.21
N SER A 299 -23.52 -31.18 -13.31
CA SER A 299 -22.94 -30.45 -12.21
C SER A 299 -22.89 -28.97 -12.54
N ASP A 300 -22.84 -28.17 -11.52
CA ASP A 300 -22.62 -26.75 -11.57
C ASP A 300 -21.49 -26.37 -10.62
N VAL A 301 -20.77 -25.28 -10.90
CA VAL A 301 -19.63 -24.84 -10.11
C VAL A 301 -20.10 -24.14 -8.84
N GLU A 302 -21.18 -23.35 -8.95
CA GLU A 302 -21.67 -22.51 -7.85
C GLU A 302 -22.69 -23.25 -6.98
N GLY A 303 -23.37 -24.31 -7.50
CA GLY A 303 -24.43 -24.90 -6.72
C GLY A 303 -25.02 -26.20 -7.24
N ASP A 304 -26.28 -26.40 -6.89
CA ASP A 304 -27.05 -27.56 -7.28
C ASP A 304 -27.70 -27.33 -8.66
N VAL A 305 -27.99 -28.43 -9.36
CA VAL A 305 -28.70 -28.41 -10.64
C VAL A 305 -30.07 -29.05 -10.50
N GLU A 306 -31.06 -28.57 -11.26
CA GLU A 306 -32.40 -29.12 -11.30
C GLU A 306 -32.79 -29.53 -12.73
N LEU A 307 -33.65 -30.56 -12.84
CA LEU A 307 -34.24 -30.98 -14.09
C LEU A 307 -35.43 -30.07 -14.43
N VAL A 308 -35.30 -29.25 -15.47
CA VAL A 308 -36.42 -28.43 -15.97
C VAL A 308 -37.45 -29.26 -16.69
N GLY A 309 -36.98 -30.19 -17.54
CA GLY A 309 -37.89 -31.05 -18.29
C GLY A 309 -37.20 -32.06 -19.19
N ILE A 310 -38.00 -33.05 -19.60
CA ILE A 310 -37.63 -34.03 -20.62
C ILE A 310 -38.71 -33.98 -21.68
N SER A 311 -38.31 -33.98 -22.95
CA SER A 311 -39.24 -34.01 -24.07
C SER A 311 -38.84 -35.08 -25.08
N TYR A 312 -39.87 -35.60 -25.79
CA TYR A 312 -39.74 -36.55 -26.89
C TYR A 312 -40.85 -36.34 -27.90
N ASP A 313 -40.49 -36.06 -29.12
CA ASP A 313 -41.43 -35.82 -30.23
C ASP A 313 -41.34 -36.87 -31.35
N GLY A 314 -40.55 -37.95 -31.14
CA GLY A 314 -40.34 -38.98 -32.12
C GLY A 314 -41.53 -39.93 -32.21
N PRO A 315 -41.69 -40.66 -33.36
CA PRO A 315 -42.79 -41.63 -33.59
C PRO A 315 -42.51 -43.01 -33.01
N GLU A 316 -41.29 -43.26 -32.42
CA GLU A 316 -40.86 -44.63 -32.10
C GLU A 316 -41.38 -45.14 -30.74
N GLY A 317 -42.02 -44.27 -29.94
CA GLY A 317 -42.55 -44.63 -28.64
C GLY A 317 -43.29 -43.48 -27.95
N ILE A 318 -43.59 -43.66 -26.67
CA ILE A 318 -44.33 -42.71 -25.85
C ILE A 318 -43.51 -42.40 -24.60
N PHE A 319 -43.17 -41.14 -24.41
CA PHE A 319 -42.60 -40.64 -23.17
C PHE A 319 -43.72 -40.15 -22.23
N SER A 320 -43.58 -40.40 -20.92
CA SER A 320 -44.52 -39.97 -19.90
C SER A 320 -43.83 -39.62 -18.58
N VAL A 321 -44.29 -38.56 -17.91
CA VAL A 321 -43.93 -38.24 -16.52
C VAL A 321 -44.96 -38.86 -15.60
N ASN A 322 -44.54 -39.71 -14.68
CA ASN A 322 -45.38 -40.48 -13.79
C ASN A 322 -45.80 -39.65 -12.56
N GLY A 323 -46.89 -40.01 -11.91
CA GLY A 323 -47.39 -39.30 -10.73
C GLY A 323 -46.55 -39.47 -9.46
N ASP A 324 -45.54 -40.34 -9.48
CA ASP A 324 -44.58 -40.58 -8.41
C ASP A 324 -43.25 -39.85 -8.63
N GLY A 325 -43.14 -39.00 -9.67
CA GLY A 325 -41.94 -38.23 -10.01
C GLY A 325 -40.91 -39.00 -10.85
N THR A 326 -41.21 -40.23 -11.26
CA THR A 326 -40.39 -40.95 -12.26
C THR A 326 -40.80 -40.61 -13.67
N CYS A 327 -39.92 -40.85 -14.63
CA CYS A 327 -40.21 -40.78 -16.05
C CYS A 327 -40.21 -42.17 -16.66
N SER A 328 -41.01 -42.37 -17.70
CA SER A 328 -41.03 -43.64 -18.44
C SER A 328 -41.04 -43.40 -19.95
N PHE A 329 -40.37 -44.29 -20.67
CA PHE A 329 -40.41 -44.39 -22.12
C PHE A 329 -40.85 -45.83 -22.50
N ALA A 330 -41.88 -45.89 -23.27
CA ALA A 330 -42.44 -47.18 -23.83
C ALA A 330 -42.22 -47.14 -25.35
N PRO A 331 -41.32 -47.96 -25.91
CA PRO A 331 -41.22 -48.14 -27.35
C PRO A 331 -42.54 -48.62 -27.93
N ASN A 332 -42.78 -48.34 -29.19
CA ASN A 332 -43.88 -48.99 -29.90
C ASN A 332 -43.62 -50.51 -29.99
N GLU A 333 -44.69 -51.27 -30.12
CA GLU A 333 -44.62 -52.72 -30.29
C GLU A 333 -43.65 -53.10 -31.43
N ASN A 334 -42.70 -54.01 -31.13
CA ASN A 334 -41.67 -54.51 -32.05
C ASN A 334 -40.75 -53.42 -32.62
N PHE A 335 -40.55 -52.26 -31.86
CA PHE A 335 -39.57 -51.26 -32.25
C PHE A 335 -38.22 -51.60 -31.62
N ASN A 336 -37.24 -51.78 -32.46
CA ASN A 336 -35.83 -51.84 -32.02
C ASN A 336 -35.00 -50.75 -32.74
N GLY A 337 -33.99 -50.19 -32.05
CA GLY A 337 -33.20 -49.10 -32.56
C GLY A 337 -32.83 -48.05 -31.47
N GLN A 338 -32.28 -46.93 -31.90
CA GLN A 338 -31.87 -45.87 -30.97
C GLN A 338 -32.92 -44.76 -30.93
N VAL A 339 -33.20 -44.29 -29.71
CA VAL A 339 -34.08 -43.17 -29.43
C VAL A 339 -33.33 -42.16 -28.57
N GLN A 340 -33.58 -40.86 -28.80
CA GLN A 340 -33.05 -39.76 -27.99
C GLN A 340 -34.19 -38.95 -27.39
N LEU A 341 -34.11 -38.72 -26.07
CA LEU A 341 -35.01 -37.79 -25.38
C LEU A 341 -34.21 -36.53 -25.06
N ASP A 342 -34.76 -35.36 -25.37
CA ASP A 342 -34.13 -34.06 -25.07
C ASP A 342 -34.33 -33.72 -23.59
N VAL A 343 -33.28 -33.24 -22.94
CA VAL A 343 -33.25 -32.92 -21.51
C VAL A 343 -32.79 -31.51 -21.35
N THR A 344 -33.50 -30.72 -20.56
CA THR A 344 -33.09 -29.38 -20.13
C THR A 344 -32.81 -29.40 -18.63
N ILE A 345 -31.61 -28.95 -18.25
CA ILE A 345 -31.12 -28.84 -16.86
C ILE A 345 -30.84 -27.39 -16.61
N ARG A 346 -31.12 -26.92 -15.40
CA ARG A 346 -30.93 -25.52 -14.97
C ARG A 346 -30.22 -25.47 -13.64
N ASP A 347 -29.39 -24.43 -13.44
CA ASP A 347 -28.80 -24.08 -12.16
C ASP A 347 -29.77 -23.27 -11.26
N GLU A 348 -29.31 -22.87 -10.07
CA GLU A 348 -30.11 -22.08 -9.13
C GLU A 348 -30.35 -20.63 -9.60
N ASP A 349 -29.46 -20.06 -10.43
CA ASP A 349 -29.51 -18.70 -10.95
C ASP A 349 -30.30 -18.59 -12.30
N GLY A 350 -30.67 -19.73 -12.88
CA GLY A 350 -31.58 -19.82 -14.02
C GLY A 350 -30.93 -20.00 -15.38
N ALA A 351 -29.59 -20.24 -15.44
CA ALA A 351 -28.98 -20.63 -16.70
C ALA A 351 -29.29 -22.10 -17.05
N GLU A 352 -29.44 -22.38 -18.32
CA GLU A 352 -29.91 -23.68 -18.79
C GLU A 352 -28.91 -24.32 -19.76
N VAL A 353 -28.79 -25.64 -19.67
CA VAL A 353 -28.04 -26.47 -20.61
C VAL A 353 -28.91 -27.57 -21.14
N GLU A 354 -28.77 -27.88 -22.44
CA GLU A 354 -29.46 -29.00 -23.09
C GLU A 354 -28.53 -30.21 -23.18
N THR A 355 -29.06 -31.39 -22.90
CA THR A 355 -28.40 -32.68 -23.05
C THR A 355 -29.42 -33.73 -23.53
N VAL A 356 -29.04 -35.01 -23.65
CA VAL A 356 -29.92 -36.06 -24.16
C VAL A 356 -29.83 -37.32 -23.30
N ILE A 357 -30.95 -38.06 -23.29
CA ILE A 357 -30.97 -39.44 -22.87
C ILE A 357 -30.99 -40.32 -24.11
N ASN A 358 -30.00 -41.16 -24.29
CA ASN A 358 -29.94 -42.16 -25.36
C ASN A 358 -30.56 -43.46 -24.85
N VAL A 359 -31.54 -43.98 -25.57
CA VAL A 359 -32.16 -45.29 -25.29
C VAL A 359 -31.84 -46.22 -26.44
N ASP A 360 -31.14 -47.30 -26.17
CA ASP A 360 -30.85 -48.36 -27.13
C ASP A 360 -31.85 -49.51 -26.87
N VAL A 361 -32.79 -49.67 -27.82
CA VAL A 361 -33.82 -50.67 -27.73
C VAL A 361 -33.38 -51.92 -28.53
N LEU A 362 -33.15 -53.01 -27.81
CA LEU A 362 -32.65 -54.27 -28.38
C LEU A 362 -33.78 -55.13 -28.90
N PRO A 363 -33.60 -55.81 -30.07
CA PRO A 363 -34.53 -56.74 -30.53
C PRO A 363 -34.67 -58.02 -29.66
N ILE A 364 -35.86 -58.52 -29.47
CA ILE A 364 -36.17 -59.83 -28.87
C ILE A 364 -36.97 -60.62 -29.90
N ASN A 365 -36.65 -61.88 -30.01
CA ASN A 365 -37.37 -62.76 -30.89
C ASN A 365 -38.86 -62.95 -30.47
N ASP A 366 -39.73 -62.51 -31.32
CA ASP A 366 -41.16 -62.72 -31.17
C ASP A 366 -41.59 -64.08 -31.69
N ALA A 367 -42.75 -64.59 -31.24
CA ALA A 367 -43.30 -65.82 -31.76
C ALA A 367 -43.97 -65.57 -33.12
N PRO A 368 -43.76 -66.43 -34.10
CA PRO A 368 -44.41 -66.27 -35.40
C PRO A 368 -45.94 -66.31 -35.30
N VAL A 369 -46.56 -65.48 -36.07
CA VAL A 369 -48.02 -65.38 -36.15
C VAL A 369 -48.54 -66.15 -37.37
N SER A 370 -49.59 -66.94 -37.20
CA SER A 370 -50.19 -67.70 -38.30
C SER A 370 -51.72 -67.54 -38.35
N GLY A 371 -52.23 -67.41 -39.53
CA GLY A 371 -53.67 -67.43 -39.79
C GLY A 371 -54.22 -68.87 -40.14
N ASP A 372 -55.50 -69.01 -40.02
CA ASP A 372 -56.18 -70.27 -40.41
C ASP A 372 -56.13 -70.47 -41.92
N LEU A 373 -55.83 -71.73 -42.32
CA LEU A 373 -55.79 -72.11 -43.71
C LEU A 373 -56.95 -73.07 -44.00
N ALA A 374 -57.57 -72.92 -45.16
CA ALA A 374 -58.67 -73.79 -45.56
C ALA A 374 -58.38 -74.50 -46.90
N TYR A 375 -58.44 -75.81 -46.90
CA TYR A 375 -58.23 -76.62 -48.08
C TYR A 375 -59.40 -77.55 -48.27
N ASN A 376 -59.68 -77.95 -49.54
CA ASN A 376 -60.75 -78.87 -49.88
C ASN A 376 -60.15 -80.03 -50.66
N VAL A 377 -60.64 -81.21 -50.38
CA VAL A 377 -60.35 -82.45 -51.11
C VAL A 377 -61.64 -83.26 -51.27
N ASN A 378 -61.83 -83.96 -52.40
CA ASN A 378 -62.99 -84.85 -52.62
C ASN A 378 -62.86 -86.10 -51.78
N GLU A 379 -63.97 -86.77 -51.51
CA GLU A 379 -64.00 -88.11 -50.89
C GLU A 379 -63.15 -89.09 -51.71
N ASP A 380 -62.49 -90.01 -51.07
CA ASP A 380 -61.49 -90.92 -51.63
C ASP A 380 -60.26 -90.26 -52.28
N GLY A 381 -60.10 -88.93 -52.15
CA GLY A 381 -58.96 -88.16 -52.66
C GLY A 381 -57.84 -87.87 -51.59
N SER A 382 -56.73 -87.40 -52.06
CA SER A 382 -55.62 -86.95 -51.22
C SER A 382 -55.25 -85.55 -51.61
N ILE A 383 -54.77 -84.77 -50.63
CA ILE A 383 -54.16 -83.43 -50.85
C ILE A 383 -52.71 -83.47 -50.39
N THR A 384 -51.79 -82.87 -51.16
CA THR A 384 -50.41 -82.65 -50.78
C THR A 384 -50.21 -81.16 -50.50
N LEU A 385 -49.78 -80.86 -49.36
CA LEU A 385 -49.49 -79.47 -48.94
C LEU A 385 -47.97 -79.26 -48.81
N SER A 386 -47.42 -78.22 -49.44
CA SER A 386 -46.03 -77.82 -49.33
C SER A 386 -45.84 -76.96 -48.11
N GLN A 387 -44.56 -76.79 -47.63
CA GLN A 387 -44.20 -75.83 -46.57
C GLN A 387 -44.72 -74.43 -46.93
N ASP A 388 -44.49 -73.96 -48.16
CA ASP A 388 -44.93 -72.63 -48.59
C ASP A 388 -46.47 -72.45 -48.49
N GLN A 389 -47.21 -73.52 -48.76
CA GLN A 389 -48.67 -73.47 -48.60
C GLN A 389 -49.12 -73.49 -47.15
N LEU A 390 -48.41 -74.19 -46.26
CA LEU A 390 -48.72 -74.25 -44.85
C LEU A 390 -48.28 -72.91 -44.15
N LEU A 391 -47.28 -72.27 -44.68
CA LEU A 391 -46.77 -71.01 -44.16
C LEU A 391 -47.34 -69.75 -44.85
N SER A 392 -48.26 -69.91 -45.80
CA SER A 392 -48.83 -68.86 -46.67
C SER A 392 -49.52 -67.72 -45.88
N GLN A 393 -49.94 -67.94 -44.66
CA GLN A 393 -50.54 -66.99 -43.75
C GLN A 393 -49.72 -66.81 -42.47
N ALA A 394 -48.55 -67.37 -42.46
CA ALA A 394 -47.63 -67.20 -41.35
C ALA A 394 -46.63 -66.07 -41.67
N SER A 395 -46.30 -65.31 -40.69
CA SER A 395 -45.28 -64.27 -40.75
C SER A 395 -44.51 -64.19 -39.41
N ASP A 396 -43.27 -63.80 -39.48
CA ASP A 396 -42.41 -63.47 -38.35
C ASP A 396 -42.07 -62.01 -38.44
N VAL A 397 -42.04 -61.33 -37.31
CA VAL A 397 -41.81 -59.85 -37.24
C VAL A 397 -40.37 -59.54 -37.58
N GLU A 398 -39.40 -60.35 -37.13
CA GLU A 398 -38.01 -60.23 -37.43
C GLU A 398 -37.62 -60.71 -38.81
N GLY A 399 -38.54 -61.38 -39.47
CA GLY A 399 -38.37 -61.94 -40.83
C GLY A 399 -37.61 -63.25 -40.87
N GLU A 400 -37.65 -64.02 -39.81
CA GLU A 400 -36.98 -65.31 -39.73
C GLU A 400 -37.61 -66.37 -40.64
N ASP A 401 -36.83 -67.32 -41.08
CA ASP A 401 -37.30 -68.44 -41.90
C ASP A 401 -38.16 -69.35 -41.07
N LEU A 402 -39.43 -69.40 -41.42
CA LEU A 402 -40.43 -70.25 -40.74
C LEU A 402 -40.45 -71.69 -41.27
N THR A 403 -40.72 -72.60 -40.37
CA THR A 403 -40.90 -73.98 -40.67
C THR A 403 -42.22 -74.51 -40.07
N ALA A 404 -43.03 -75.27 -40.85
CA ALA A 404 -44.16 -75.97 -40.32
C ALA A 404 -43.80 -77.44 -40.02
N SER A 405 -44.07 -77.87 -38.77
CA SER A 405 -43.74 -79.22 -38.29
C SER A 405 -45.00 -79.85 -37.63
N ASP A 406 -44.94 -81.16 -37.39
CA ASP A 406 -45.94 -81.89 -36.59
C ASP A 406 -47.39 -81.76 -37.04
N LEU A 407 -47.62 -81.75 -38.36
CA LEU A 407 -48.96 -81.69 -38.91
C LEU A 407 -49.75 -82.89 -38.42
N THR A 408 -50.87 -82.61 -37.79
CA THR A 408 -51.79 -83.64 -37.30
C THR A 408 -53.20 -83.46 -37.92
N VAL A 409 -53.91 -84.54 -38.05
CA VAL A 409 -55.31 -84.48 -38.47
C VAL A 409 -56.20 -85.19 -37.45
N GLY A 410 -57.37 -84.66 -37.26
CA GLY A 410 -58.40 -85.28 -36.42
C GLY A 410 -59.40 -86.05 -37.29
N GLY A 411 -60.05 -87.11 -36.74
CA GLY A 411 -61.03 -87.93 -37.43
C GLY A 411 -60.46 -89.11 -38.25
N ASP A 412 -61.08 -89.44 -39.35
CA ASP A 412 -60.81 -90.68 -40.16
C ASP A 412 -59.75 -90.45 -41.27
N ALA A 413 -58.91 -89.41 -41.15
CA ALA A 413 -57.84 -89.08 -42.11
C ALA A 413 -56.45 -89.50 -41.59
N THR A 414 -55.47 -89.65 -42.47
CA THR A 414 -54.08 -89.96 -42.14
C THR A 414 -53.16 -88.93 -42.77
N VAL A 415 -52.13 -88.53 -42.02
CA VAL A 415 -51.06 -87.67 -42.53
C VAL A 415 -49.83 -88.51 -42.81
N VAL A 416 -49.24 -88.33 -43.97
CA VAL A 416 -47.96 -88.98 -44.34
C VAL A 416 -46.96 -87.81 -44.68
N ALA A 417 -45.85 -87.71 -43.97
CA ALA A 417 -44.79 -86.80 -44.37
C ALA A 417 -44.08 -87.33 -45.61
N ASN A 418 -43.93 -86.51 -46.61
CA ASN A 418 -43.17 -86.81 -47.82
C ASN A 418 -41.77 -86.25 -47.68
N ASP A 419 -40.74 -87.05 -47.98
CA ASP A 419 -39.32 -86.67 -47.94
C ASP A 419 -39.01 -85.58 -48.99
#